data_433656ac98f9b1a36a62a5b94c83f4e5
#
_entry.id   433656ac98f9b1a36a62a5b94c83f4e5
#
_cell.length_a   1.000
_cell.length_b   1.000
_cell.length_c   1.000
_cell.angle_alpha   90.00
_cell.angle_beta   90.00
_cell.angle_gamma   90.00
#
_symmetry.space_group_name_H-M   'P 1'
#
loop_
_entity.id
_entity.type
_entity.pdbx_description
1 polymer ?
#
loop_
_entity_poly.entity_id
_entity_poly.type
_entity_poly.pdbx_seq_one_letter_code
_entity_poly.pdbx_strand_id
1 'polypeptide(L)'
;QKGRKISLAYCQPDVDKRLHINLGPDNKERKYVFNPFQLVMNRGHYYLVGNHENYDDMSTLRVDRIAHITVLSERRKPLREIKGYQQQRTFNVSQYVKEHIYMFGGESIMVSFKAKRSIVNQILDWFDGNVEFSDVTPDDVVCRVRVNHHAFKYWALQYMQSVKVLSPASLVTEVKEAIKEGLQQYS
;
A
#
# COMPACT_ATOMS: atom_id res chain seq x y z
N GLN A 1 24.73 -0.44 2.17
CA GLN A 1 23.85 0.61 1.60
C GLN A 1 24.56 1.96 1.70
N LYS A 2 24.83 2.62 0.55
CA LYS A 2 25.58 3.88 0.52
C LYS A 2 24.74 5.10 0.93
N GLY A 3 23.45 4.96 1.27
CA GLY A 3 22.56 6.05 1.70
C GLY A 3 22.40 7.17 0.65
N ARG A 4 22.39 6.80 -0.65
CA ARG A 4 22.29 7.75 -1.76
C ARG A 4 20.94 7.67 -2.44
N LYS A 5 20.52 8.77 -3.07
CA LYS A 5 19.41 8.79 -4.01
C LYS A 5 19.71 7.94 -5.23
N ILE A 6 18.66 7.52 -5.90
CA ILE A 6 18.75 6.88 -7.22
C ILE A 6 17.84 7.63 -8.20
N SER A 7 18.26 7.65 -9.46
CA SER A 7 17.38 7.97 -10.59
C SER A 7 16.99 6.66 -11.27
N LEU A 8 15.75 6.53 -11.67
CA LEU A 8 15.26 5.32 -12.35
C LEU A 8 14.14 5.67 -13.34
N ALA A 9 13.92 4.79 -14.32
CA ALA A 9 12.69 4.71 -15.09
C ALA A 9 11.78 3.63 -14.48
N TYR A 10 10.49 3.75 -14.68
CA TYR A 10 9.52 2.77 -14.20
C TYR A 10 8.60 2.32 -15.32
N CYS A 11 8.36 1.02 -15.39
CA CYS A 11 7.55 0.40 -16.42
C CYS A 11 6.18 -0.03 -15.86
N GLN A 12 5.18 0.00 -16.73
CA GLN A 12 3.86 -0.58 -16.45
C GLN A 12 3.52 -1.63 -17.50
N PRO A 13 2.86 -2.72 -17.10
CA PRO A 13 2.34 -3.68 -18.08
C PRO A 13 1.13 -3.10 -18.79
N ASP A 14 0.97 -3.45 -20.07
CA ASP A 14 -0.19 -3.11 -20.87
C ASP A 14 -0.89 -4.39 -21.37
N VAL A 15 -1.96 -4.23 -22.14
CA VAL A 15 -2.82 -5.31 -22.70
C VAL A 15 -2.05 -6.30 -23.57
N ASP A 16 -0.92 -5.89 -24.15
CA ASP A 16 0.02 -6.76 -24.87
C ASP A 16 0.87 -7.66 -23.96
N LYS A 17 0.70 -7.55 -22.63
CA LYS A 17 1.43 -8.26 -21.57
C LYS A 17 2.93 -7.94 -21.51
N ARG A 18 3.34 -6.84 -22.10
CA ARG A 18 4.72 -6.34 -22.08
C ARG A 18 4.85 -5.16 -21.13
N LEU A 19 6.06 -4.92 -20.67
CA LEU A 19 6.38 -3.77 -19.84
C LEU A 19 6.74 -2.58 -20.74
N HIS A 20 6.02 -1.48 -20.57
CA HIS A 20 6.25 -0.21 -21.25
C HIS A 20 6.78 0.82 -20.28
N ILE A 21 7.83 1.55 -20.67
CA ILE A 21 8.39 2.63 -19.86
C ILE A 21 7.38 3.77 -19.78
N ASN A 22 7.17 4.30 -18.57
CA ASN A 22 6.34 5.48 -18.37
C ASN A 22 6.97 6.69 -19.10
N LEU A 23 6.15 7.38 -19.88
CA LEU A 23 6.56 8.60 -20.59
C LEU A 23 6.14 9.85 -19.81
N GLY A 24 6.92 10.92 -19.97
CA GLY A 24 6.59 12.25 -19.53
C GLY A 24 5.68 12.99 -20.51
N PRO A 25 5.28 14.24 -20.19
CA PRO A 25 4.44 15.07 -21.07
C PRO A 25 5.09 15.38 -22.43
N ASP A 26 6.43 15.31 -22.50
CA ASP A 26 7.23 15.51 -23.71
C ASP A 26 7.41 14.22 -24.56
N ASN A 27 6.68 13.17 -24.21
CA ASN A 27 6.75 11.83 -24.82
C ASN A 27 8.13 11.16 -24.73
N LYS A 28 8.98 11.63 -23.79
CA LYS A 28 10.27 11.01 -23.46
C LYS A 28 10.16 10.16 -22.20
N GLU A 29 11.14 9.30 -21.99
CA GLU A 29 11.26 8.49 -20.79
C GLU A 29 11.15 9.36 -19.52
N ARG A 30 10.16 9.03 -18.66
CA ARG A 30 9.98 9.70 -17.38
C ARG A 30 11.00 9.19 -16.36
N LYS A 31 11.89 10.06 -15.91
CA LYS A 31 12.85 9.77 -14.84
C LYS A 31 12.27 10.13 -13.49
N TYR A 32 12.47 9.23 -12.53
CA TYR A 32 12.06 9.39 -11.14
C TYR A 32 13.29 9.47 -10.26
N VAL A 33 13.38 10.48 -9.40
CA VAL A 33 14.37 10.53 -8.32
C VAL A 33 13.73 9.90 -7.08
N PHE A 34 14.42 8.91 -6.52
CA PHE A 34 13.90 8.09 -5.44
C PHE A 34 14.91 7.97 -4.29
N ASN A 35 14.40 8.02 -3.07
CA ASN A 35 15.12 7.85 -1.81
C ASN A 35 14.93 6.41 -1.32
N PRO A 36 15.81 5.45 -1.63
CA PRO A 36 15.61 4.04 -1.30
C PRO A 36 15.89 3.78 0.17
N PHE A 37 14.99 3.05 0.84
CA PHE A 37 15.15 2.64 2.23
C PHE A 37 15.42 1.14 2.37
N GLN A 38 14.59 0.31 1.77
CA GLN A 38 14.65 -1.14 1.97
C GLN A 38 14.15 -1.91 0.74
N LEU A 39 14.75 -3.08 0.51
CA LEU A 39 14.19 -4.13 -0.36
C LEU A 39 13.36 -5.09 0.49
N VAL A 40 12.17 -5.42 0.01
CA VAL A 40 11.21 -6.28 0.68
C VAL A 40 10.71 -7.32 -0.30
N MET A 41 10.59 -8.57 0.13
CA MET A 41 9.87 -9.60 -0.59
C MET A 41 8.46 -9.74 0.00
N ASN A 42 7.44 -9.66 -0.83
CA ASN A 42 6.06 -9.90 -0.44
C ASN A 42 5.31 -10.62 -1.56
N ARG A 43 4.63 -11.73 -1.24
CA ARG A 43 3.81 -12.53 -2.17
C ARG A 43 4.52 -12.85 -3.49
N GLY A 44 5.78 -13.29 -3.41
CA GLY A 44 6.56 -13.71 -4.58
C GLY A 44 7.17 -12.58 -5.42
N HIS A 45 7.03 -11.33 -5.01
CA HIS A 45 7.63 -10.18 -5.69
C HIS A 45 8.58 -9.41 -4.78
N TYR A 46 9.64 -8.86 -5.39
CA TYR A 46 10.51 -7.91 -4.71
C TYR A 46 10.01 -6.48 -4.90
N TYR A 47 10.06 -5.72 -3.83
CA TYR A 47 9.65 -4.32 -3.77
C TYR A 47 10.78 -3.46 -3.22
N LEU A 48 11.01 -2.32 -3.85
CA LEU A 48 11.84 -1.25 -3.31
C LEU A 48 10.93 -0.28 -2.56
N VAL A 49 11.06 -0.26 -1.24
CA VAL A 49 10.38 0.70 -0.37
C VAL A 49 11.26 1.94 -0.22
N GLY A 50 10.68 3.09 -0.41
CA GLY A 50 11.37 4.37 -0.36
C GLY A 50 10.41 5.54 -0.51
N ASN A 51 10.95 6.68 -0.91
CA ASN A 51 10.17 7.90 -1.11
C ASN A 51 10.54 8.54 -2.44
N HIS A 52 9.55 8.95 -3.22
CA HIS A 52 9.78 9.81 -4.37
C HIS A 52 10.20 11.19 -3.90
N GLU A 53 11.19 11.80 -4.57
CA GLU A 53 11.75 13.09 -4.16
C GLU A 53 10.69 14.20 -4.04
N ASN A 54 9.69 14.17 -4.91
CA ASN A 54 8.66 15.20 -5.00
C ASN A 54 7.44 14.95 -4.09
N TYR A 55 7.46 13.88 -3.28
CA TYR A 55 6.35 13.54 -2.38
C TYR A 55 6.86 13.39 -0.95
N ASP A 56 5.94 13.51 0.01
CA ASP A 56 6.26 13.39 1.43
C ASP A 56 6.05 11.97 1.97
N ASP A 57 5.24 11.16 1.27
CA ASP A 57 4.85 9.84 1.73
C ASP A 57 5.84 8.74 1.32
N MET A 58 5.80 7.62 2.06
CA MET A 58 6.48 6.40 1.67
C MET A 58 5.82 5.79 0.44
N SER A 59 6.63 5.31 -0.49
CA SER A 59 6.20 4.71 -1.75
C SER A 59 6.82 3.32 -1.91
N THR A 60 6.19 2.51 -2.74
CA THR A 60 6.65 1.16 -3.03
C THR A 60 6.71 0.93 -4.55
N LEU A 61 7.86 0.47 -5.03
CA LEU A 61 8.08 0.16 -6.44
C LEU A 61 8.39 -1.33 -6.61
N ARG A 62 7.73 -2.01 -7.53
CA ARG A 62 8.08 -3.39 -7.89
C ARG A 62 9.43 -3.39 -8.60
N VAL A 63 10.36 -4.21 -8.12
CA VAL A 63 11.74 -4.24 -8.64
C VAL A 63 11.78 -4.71 -10.11
N ASP A 64 10.95 -5.68 -10.48
CA ASP A 64 10.83 -6.19 -11.85
C ASP A 64 10.31 -5.18 -12.87
N ARG A 65 9.80 -4.02 -12.41
CA ARG A 65 9.34 -2.91 -13.24
C ARG A 65 10.29 -1.72 -13.28
N ILE A 66 11.41 -1.82 -12.57
CA ILE A 66 12.42 -0.74 -12.53
C ILE A 66 13.39 -0.93 -13.68
N ALA A 67 13.65 0.15 -14.41
CA ALA A 67 14.64 0.20 -15.47
C ALA A 67 15.59 1.40 -15.29
N HIS A 68 16.73 1.37 -15.97
CA HIS A 68 17.68 2.48 -16.10
C HIS A 68 18.12 3.10 -14.76
N ILE A 69 18.49 2.27 -13.77
CA ILE A 69 18.91 2.75 -12.45
C ILE A 69 20.27 3.42 -12.53
N THR A 70 20.36 4.62 -11.94
CA THR A 70 21.62 5.36 -11.72
C THR A 70 21.69 5.79 -10.27
N VAL A 71 22.81 5.52 -9.60
CA VAL A 71 23.08 6.01 -8.25
C VAL A 71 23.57 7.46 -8.34
N LEU A 72 22.88 8.37 -7.66
CA LEU A 72 23.20 9.79 -7.65
C LEU A 72 24.28 10.12 -6.60
N SER A 73 24.90 11.31 -6.73
CA SER A 73 25.87 11.82 -5.76
C SER A 73 25.21 12.28 -4.46
N GLU A 74 23.94 12.64 -4.50
CA GLU A 74 23.18 13.18 -3.38
C GLU A 74 22.83 12.11 -2.35
N ARG A 75 22.83 12.49 -1.09
CA ARG A 75 22.33 11.66 -0.01
C ARG A 75 20.81 11.59 -0.08
N ARG A 76 20.25 10.39 0.20
CA ARG A 76 18.79 10.23 0.35
C ARG A 76 18.27 11.03 1.55
N LYS A 77 17.01 11.41 1.50
CA LYS A 77 16.30 11.97 2.66
C LYS A 77 16.42 11.05 3.88
N PRO A 78 16.68 11.57 5.07
CA PRO A 78 16.60 10.78 6.29
C PRO A 78 15.14 10.37 6.56
N LEU A 79 14.95 9.23 7.23
CA LEU A 79 13.61 8.66 7.50
C LEU A 79 12.68 9.64 8.23
N ARG A 80 13.22 10.47 9.12
CA ARG A 80 12.47 11.48 9.89
C ARG A 80 11.83 12.60 9.04
N GLU A 81 12.28 12.76 7.80
CA GLU A 81 11.69 13.73 6.86
C GLU A 81 10.53 13.13 6.05
N ILE A 82 10.26 11.84 6.22
CA ILE A 82 9.16 11.17 5.54
C ILE A 82 7.91 11.22 6.44
N LYS A 83 6.78 11.60 5.85
CA LYS A 83 5.49 11.68 6.56
C LYS A 83 5.14 10.33 7.20
N GLY A 84 4.73 10.37 8.47
CA GLY A 84 4.42 9.19 9.28
C GLY A 84 5.63 8.50 9.92
N TYR A 85 6.88 8.96 9.64
CA TYR A 85 8.11 8.34 10.15
C TYR A 85 8.99 9.28 10.99
N GLN A 86 8.50 10.48 11.34
CA GLN A 86 9.27 11.54 11.98
C GLN A 86 9.91 11.11 13.32
N GLN A 87 9.25 10.22 14.05
CA GLN A 87 9.73 9.73 15.36
C GLN A 87 10.54 8.42 15.26
N GLN A 88 10.65 7.84 14.06
CA GLN A 88 11.34 6.58 13.85
C GLN A 88 12.82 6.79 13.54
N ARG A 89 13.71 6.08 14.25
CA ARG A 89 15.15 6.08 13.98
C ARG A 89 15.54 5.12 12.86
N THR A 90 14.81 3.99 12.76
CA THR A 90 15.05 2.94 11.77
C THR A 90 13.74 2.54 11.11
N PHE A 91 13.81 2.13 9.85
CA PHE A 91 12.65 1.64 9.13
C PHE A 91 12.29 0.24 9.60
N ASN A 92 11.08 0.08 10.13
CA ASN A 92 10.56 -1.23 10.57
C ASN A 92 9.89 -1.94 9.40
N VAL A 93 10.63 -2.83 8.74
CA VAL A 93 10.17 -3.59 7.58
C VAL A 93 8.98 -4.48 7.92
N SER A 94 9.03 -5.19 9.05
CA SER A 94 7.98 -6.12 9.46
C SER A 94 6.65 -5.39 9.66
N GLN A 95 6.68 -4.26 10.36
CA GLN A 95 5.51 -3.41 10.56
C GLN A 95 4.97 -2.88 9.22
N TYR A 96 5.85 -2.41 8.35
CA TYR A 96 5.47 -1.89 7.04
C TYR A 96 4.72 -2.93 6.20
N VAL A 97 5.25 -4.16 6.10
CA VAL A 97 4.64 -5.25 5.34
C VAL A 97 3.26 -5.63 5.89
N LYS A 98 3.13 -5.69 7.22
CA LYS A 98 1.85 -6.00 7.89
C LYS A 98 0.77 -4.95 7.63
N GLU A 99 1.14 -3.68 7.56
CA GLU A 99 0.22 -2.59 7.31
C GLU A 99 -0.10 -2.41 5.82
N HIS A 100 0.83 -2.76 4.91
CA HIS A 100 0.69 -2.55 3.46
C HIS A 100 0.39 -3.84 2.71
N ILE A 101 -0.77 -4.44 2.96
CA ILE A 101 -1.19 -5.78 2.49
C ILE A 101 -1.11 -5.98 0.97
N TYR A 102 -1.28 -4.92 0.16
CA TYR A 102 -1.08 -4.93 -1.30
C TYR A 102 0.19 -4.20 -1.74
N MET A 103 1.07 -3.85 -0.78
CA MET A 103 2.27 -3.05 -1.04
C MET A 103 1.96 -1.71 -1.73
N PHE A 104 0.80 -1.12 -1.45
CA PHE A 104 0.51 0.26 -1.86
C PHE A 104 1.29 1.24 -0.98
N GLY A 105 1.76 2.33 -1.59
CA GLY A 105 2.32 3.45 -0.83
C GLY A 105 1.24 4.26 -0.10
N GLY A 106 1.67 5.25 0.69
CA GLY A 106 0.80 6.16 1.42
C GLY A 106 0.64 5.82 2.89
N GLU A 107 -0.34 6.42 3.53
CA GLU A 107 -0.53 6.39 4.98
C GLU A 107 -1.26 5.13 5.46
N SER A 108 -0.86 4.64 6.64
CA SER A 108 -1.59 3.61 7.39
C SER A 108 -2.45 4.25 8.47
N ILE A 109 -3.70 3.82 8.53
CA ILE A 109 -4.71 4.31 9.46
C ILE A 109 -5.24 3.17 10.35
N MET A 110 -5.83 3.53 11.49
CA MET A 110 -6.56 2.57 12.31
C MET A 110 -7.97 2.41 11.73
N VAL A 111 -8.33 1.17 11.41
CA VAL A 111 -9.64 0.81 10.87
C VAL A 111 -10.37 -0.12 11.83
N SER A 112 -11.68 0.12 12.00
CA SER A 112 -12.57 -0.82 12.68
C SER A 112 -13.64 -1.31 11.69
N PHE A 113 -13.91 -2.60 11.70
CA PHE A 113 -14.91 -3.21 10.82
C PHE A 113 -15.57 -4.40 11.49
N LYS A 114 -16.84 -4.64 11.14
CA LYS A 114 -17.58 -5.84 11.52
C LYS A 114 -17.45 -6.87 10.40
N ALA A 115 -17.23 -8.12 10.72
CA ALA A 115 -17.11 -9.20 9.75
C ALA A 115 -17.91 -10.44 10.19
N LYS A 116 -18.36 -11.24 9.22
CA LYS A 116 -18.90 -12.57 9.50
C LYS A 116 -17.80 -13.50 9.99
N ARG A 117 -18.08 -14.31 10.98
CA ARG A 117 -17.09 -15.29 11.50
C ARG A 117 -16.65 -16.32 10.47
N SER A 118 -17.45 -16.58 9.46
CA SER A 118 -17.11 -17.50 8.36
C SER A 118 -15.87 -17.07 7.54
N ILE A 119 -15.48 -15.80 7.61
CA ILE A 119 -14.30 -15.28 6.90
C ILE A 119 -13.10 -14.96 7.81
N VAL A 120 -13.09 -15.48 9.05
CA VAL A 120 -11.97 -15.20 9.99
C VAL A 120 -10.64 -15.71 9.44
N ASN A 121 -10.61 -16.84 8.73
CA ASN A 121 -9.37 -17.32 8.08
C ASN A 121 -8.83 -16.29 7.09
N GLN A 122 -9.68 -15.73 6.22
CA GLN A 122 -9.29 -14.69 5.27
C GLN A 122 -8.81 -13.41 5.97
N ILE A 123 -9.40 -13.06 7.11
CA ILE A 123 -8.95 -11.93 7.92
C ILE A 123 -7.54 -12.21 8.44
N LEU A 124 -7.29 -13.39 9.00
CA LEU A 124 -5.96 -13.77 9.51
C LEU A 124 -4.93 -13.88 8.39
N ASP A 125 -5.29 -14.42 7.22
CA ASP A 125 -4.39 -14.54 6.06
C ASP A 125 -3.88 -13.17 5.55
N TRP A 126 -4.70 -12.12 5.69
CA TRP A 126 -4.35 -10.78 5.24
C TRP A 126 -3.72 -9.91 6.31
N PHE A 127 -4.17 -10.00 7.55
CA PHE A 127 -3.76 -9.08 8.63
C PHE A 127 -2.89 -9.76 9.68
N ASP A 128 -2.82 -11.11 9.70
CA ASP A 128 -2.03 -11.89 10.65
C ASP A 128 -2.19 -11.35 12.09
N GLY A 129 -1.18 -11.42 12.93
CA GLY A 129 -1.18 -10.91 14.30
C GLY A 129 -1.36 -9.39 14.46
N ASN A 130 -1.71 -8.65 13.39
CA ASN A 130 -1.96 -7.21 13.43
C ASN A 130 -3.44 -6.84 13.64
N VAL A 131 -4.35 -7.83 13.66
CA VAL A 131 -5.79 -7.63 13.89
C VAL A 131 -6.17 -7.99 15.33
N GLU A 132 -6.94 -7.12 15.95
CA GLU A 132 -7.57 -7.33 17.25
C GLU A 132 -9.05 -7.67 17.05
N PHE A 133 -9.57 -8.65 17.80
CA PHE A 133 -10.96 -9.07 17.76
C PHE A 133 -11.69 -8.64 19.03
N SER A 134 -12.91 -8.12 18.88
CA SER A 134 -13.84 -7.77 19.97
C SER A 134 -15.29 -8.10 19.59
N ASP A 135 -16.21 -7.95 20.51
CA ASP A 135 -17.67 -8.12 20.32
C ASP A 135 -18.02 -9.38 19.53
N VAL A 136 -17.46 -10.51 19.99
CA VAL A 136 -17.62 -11.81 19.33
C VAL A 136 -19.01 -12.38 19.62
N THR A 137 -19.76 -12.67 18.55
CA THR A 137 -21.04 -13.37 18.60
C THR A 137 -20.94 -14.71 17.85
N PRO A 138 -21.97 -15.55 17.83
CA PRO A 138 -21.96 -16.77 17.00
C PRO A 138 -21.72 -16.49 15.50
N ASP A 139 -22.25 -15.38 14.96
CA ASP A 139 -22.26 -15.08 13.54
C ASP A 139 -21.24 -14.04 13.13
N ASP A 140 -20.93 -13.07 14.00
CA ASP A 140 -20.15 -11.88 13.70
C ASP A 140 -19.03 -11.63 14.70
N VAL A 141 -18.07 -10.81 14.28
CA VAL A 141 -16.97 -10.29 15.11
C VAL A 141 -16.62 -8.87 14.70
N VAL A 142 -16.25 -8.02 15.66
CA VAL A 142 -15.67 -6.73 15.38
C VAL A 142 -14.15 -6.86 15.35
N CYS A 143 -13.54 -6.30 14.33
CA CYS A 143 -12.09 -6.30 14.07
C CYS A 143 -11.54 -4.90 14.12
N ARG A 144 -10.32 -4.76 14.65
CA ARG A 144 -9.56 -3.51 14.64
C ARG A 144 -8.16 -3.78 14.12
N VAL A 145 -7.71 -2.99 13.15
CA VAL A 145 -6.41 -3.18 12.50
C VAL A 145 -5.81 -1.87 12.05
N ARG A 146 -4.48 -1.74 12.14
CA ARG A 146 -3.73 -0.67 11.50
C ARG A 146 -3.29 -1.12 10.11
N VAL A 147 -3.72 -0.40 9.08
CA VAL A 147 -3.53 -0.84 7.68
C VAL A 147 -3.50 0.35 6.74
N ASN A 148 -2.82 0.19 5.61
CA ASN A 148 -2.84 1.19 4.54
C ASN A 148 -4.27 1.46 4.07
N HIS A 149 -4.64 2.75 4.01
CA HIS A 149 -5.99 3.22 3.70
C HIS A 149 -6.52 2.65 2.36
N HIS A 150 -5.76 2.82 1.29
CA HIS A 150 -6.18 2.35 -0.04
C HIS A 150 -6.26 0.83 -0.11
N ALA A 151 -5.29 0.14 0.46
CA ALA A 151 -5.28 -1.32 0.48
C ALA A 151 -6.52 -1.88 1.19
N PHE A 152 -6.89 -1.29 2.34
CA PHE A 152 -8.07 -1.74 3.07
C PHE A 152 -9.37 -1.48 2.31
N LYS A 153 -9.51 -0.34 1.61
CA LYS A 153 -10.67 -0.06 0.76
C LYS A 153 -10.89 -1.18 -0.27
N TYR A 154 -9.86 -1.58 -1.00
CA TYR A 154 -9.95 -2.68 -1.98
C TYR A 154 -10.27 -4.02 -1.32
N TRP A 155 -9.65 -4.31 -0.18
CA TRP A 155 -9.93 -5.52 0.58
C TRP A 155 -11.38 -5.55 1.07
N ALA A 156 -11.91 -4.45 1.62
CA ALA A 156 -13.28 -4.36 2.08
C ALA A 156 -14.30 -4.54 0.94
N LEU A 157 -14.02 -4.00 -0.25
CA LEU A 157 -14.86 -4.20 -1.44
C LEU A 157 -14.83 -5.66 -1.93
N GLN A 158 -13.69 -6.34 -1.87
CA GLN A 158 -13.59 -7.76 -2.21
C GLN A 158 -14.48 -8.63 -1.30
N TYR A 159 -14.60 -8.27 -0.03
CA TYR A 159 -15.41 -9.00 0.97
C TYR A 159 -16.69 -8.28 1.37
N MET A 160 -17.24 -7.39 0.53
CA MET A 160 -18.36 -6.50 0.88
C MET A 160 -19.63 -7.21 1.36
N GLN A 161 -19.85 -8.48 0.99
CA GLN A 161 -20.99 -9.28 1.47
C GLN A 161 -20.82 -9.76 2.91
N SER A 162 -19.60 -9.76 3.43
CA SER A 162 -19.25 -10.30 4.74
C SER A 162 -18.57 -9.28 5.65
N VAL A 163 -18.25 -8.09 5.14
CA VAL A 163 -17.52 -7.03 5.85
C VAL A 163 -18.31 -5.73 5.82
N LYS A 164 -18.42 -5.08 6.97
CA LYS A 164 -18.97 -3.73 7.11
C LYS A 164 -17.94 -2.84 7.80
N VAL A 165 -17.43 -1.83 7.11
CA VAL A 165 -16.53 -0.83 7.70
C VAL A 165 -17.30 0.02 8.70
N LEU A 166 -16.73 0.22 9.89
CA LEU A 166 -17.32 1.00 10.99
C LEU A 166 -16.61 2.34 11.17
N SER A 167 -15.30 2.36 11.05
CA SER A 167 -14.49 3.58 11.17
C SER A 167 -13.18 3.48 10.38
N PRO A 168 -12.57 4.63 9.98
CA PRO A 168 -13.05 6.01 10.15
C PRO A 168 -14.20 6.35 9.20
N ALA A 169 -14.93 7.42 9.49
CA ALA A 169 -16.11 7.82 8.71
C ALA A 169 -15.78 8.13 7.23
N SER A 170 -14.59 8.69 6.95
CA SER A 170 -14.11 8.93 5.59
C SER A 170 -14.04 7.64 4.78
N LEU A 171 -13.44 6.60 5.34
CA LEU A 171 -13.33 5.29 4.67
C LEU A 171 -14.70 4.62 4.49
N VAL A 172 -15.62 4.76 5.46
CA VAL A 172 -17.02 4.29 5.32
C VAL A 172 -17.69 4.94 4.12
N THR A 173 -17.52 6.25 3.96
CA THR A 173 -18.08 7.02 2.83
C THR A 173 -17.48 6.54 1.51
N GLU A 174 -16.16 6.42 1.42
CA GLU A 174 -15.47 5.97 0.21
C GLU A 174 -15.87 4.55 -0.23
N VAL A 175 -16.02 3.62 0.72
CA VAL A 175 -16.48 2.26 0.41
C VAL A 175 -17.93 2.26 -0.06
N LYS A 176 -18.80 3.06 0.58
CA LYS A 176 -20.21 3.20 0.19
C LYS A 176 -20.35 3.76 -1.22
N GLU A 177 -19.56 4.78 -1.57
CA GLU A 177 -19.56 5.40 -2.90
C GLU A 177 -19.07 4.39 -3.95
N ALA A 178 -17.97 3.69 -3.70
CA ALA A 178 -17.44 2.67 -4.61
C ALA A 178 -18.45 1.53 -4.86
N ILE A 179 -19.22 1.11 -3.85
CA ILE A 179 -20.30 0.11 -4.01
C ILE A 179 -21.42 0.65 -4.91
N LYS A 180 -21.81 1.92 -4.73
CA LYS A 180 -22.84 2.55 -5.59
C LYS A 180 -22.39 2.64 -7.05
N GLU A 181 -21.15 3.11 -7.29
CA GLU A 181 -20.55 3.18 -8.62
C GLU A 181 -20.48 1.79 -9.26
N GLY A 182 -20.06 0.78 -8.49
CA GLY A 182 -20.05 -0.61 -8.96
C GLY A 182 -21.44 -1.10 -9.36
N LEU A 183 -22.48 -0.82 -8.57
CA LEU A 183 -23.85 -1.23 -8.87
C LEU A 183 -24.38 -0.58 -10.18
N GLN A 184 -24.01 0.66 -10.46
CA GLN A 184 -24.41 1.35 -11.69
C GLN A 184 -23.89 0.68 -12.98
N GLN A 185 -22.80 -0.10 -12.89
CA GLN A 185 -22.26 -0.83 -14.05
C GLN A 185 -23.12 -2.06 -14.44
N TYR A 186 -24.03 -2.49 -13.55
CA TYR A 186 -24.91 -3.64 -13.77
C TYR A 186 -26.39 -3.24 -13.96
N SER A 187 -26.66 -1.94 -14.10
CA SER A 187 -28.01 -1.37 -14.24
C SER A 187 -28.38 -1.11 -15.68
#